data_59d216f6e1b915e1dc8ede3a13663723
#
_entry.id   59d216f6e1b915e1dc8ede3a13663723
#
_cell.length_a   1.000
_cell.length_b   1.000
_cell.length_c   1.000
_cell.angle_alpha   90.00
_cell.angle_beta   90.00
_cell.angle_gamma   90.00
#
_symmetry.space_group_name_H-M   'P 1'
#
loop_
_entity.id
_entity.type
_entity.pdbx_description
1 polymer ?
#
loop_
_entity_poly.entity_id
_entity_poly.type
_entity_poly.pdbx_seq_one_letter_code
_entity_poly.pdbx_strand_id
1 'polypeptide(L)'
;MFSASVGEQIIGSPRRFSEVFNDTPLHRDNFIKNVKEHRYDGLLFHRVIKQFMIQGGDINSKDAPLDAHLGDGDLDYTIPAEFVYPKYFHKRGMLCAARTPDEENPEKASSATQFYIVTGKFFTEMELDKMTKEKGIEFTPEQKEAYMLEGGTPHLDGNYTVFGE
;
A
#
# COMPACT_ATOMS: atom_id res chain seq x y z
N MET A 1 -19.67 -7.10 -7.25
CA MET A 1 -19.29 -7.51 -5.87
C MET A 1 -18.13 -8.49 -6.00
N PHE A 2 -16.89 -8.03 -5.79
CA PHE A 2 -15.70 -8.87 -5.93
C PHE A 2 -15.34 -9.39 -4.53
N SER A 3 -15.86 -10.57 -4.20
CA SER A 3 -15.42 -11.34 -3.04
C SER A 3 -14.28 -12.25 -3.50
N ALA A 4 -13.06 -11.71 -3.49
CA ALA A 4 -11.87 -12.54 -3.63
C ALA A 4 -11.09 -12.43 -2.33
N SER A 5 -10.83 -13.56 -1.67
CA SER A 5 -10.00 -13.55 -0.48
C SER A 5 -8.58 -13.12 -0.83
N VAL A 6 -8.01 -12.25 -0.03
CA VAL A 6 -6.64 -11.74 -0.24
C VAL A 6 -5.64 -12.89 -0.25
N GLY A 7 -5.82 -13.91 0.58
CA GLY A 7 -4.93 -15.07 0.66
C GLY A 7 -4.91 -15.94 -0.60
N GLU A 8 -6.08 -16.24 -1.19
CA GLU A 8 -6.15 -17.04 -2.42
C GLU A 8 -5.59 -16.32 -3.64
N GLN A 9 -5.70 -14.99 -3.70
CA GLN A 9 -5.14 -14.22 -4.80
C GLN A 9 -3.63 -14.06 -4.70
N ILE A 10 -3.06 -14.08 -3.51
CA ILE A 10 -1.61 -13.97 -3.32
C ILE A 10 -0.90 -15.31 -3.59
N ILE A 11 -1.54 -16.46 -3.30
CA ILE A 11 -0.91 -17.78 -3.37
C ILE A 11 -1.29 -18.57 -4.63
N GLY A 12 -2.46 -18.33 -5.22
CA GLY A 12 -3.07 -19.21 -6.22
C GLY A 12 -3.06 -18.76 -7.68
N SER A 13 -2.54 -17.58 -8.02
CA SER A 13 -2.53 -17.09 -9.39
C SER A 13 -1.13 -17.16 -10.01
N PRO A 14 -0.98 -17.71 -11.25
CA PRO A 14 0.28 -17.65 -11.98
C PRO A 14 0.63 -16.24 -12.48
N ARG A 15 -0.19 -15.24 -12.17
CA ARG A 15 0.14 -13.83 -12.36
C ARG A 15 0.86 -13.34 -11.12
N ARG A 16 2.16 -13.25 -11.23
CA ARG A 16 3.08 -12.80 -10.22
C ARG A 16 2.53 -11.58 -9.48
N PHE A 17 2.07 -11.77 -8.24
CA PHE A 17 2.31 -10.78 -7.22
C PHE A 17 3.79 -10.93 -6.88
N SER A 18 4.49 -10.05 -7.24
CA SER A 18 5.62 -9.29 -6.94
C SER A 18 6.49 -9.75 -5.80
N GLU A 19 7.69 -9.43 -5.91
CA GLU A 19 8.69 -9.59 -4.89
C GLU A 19 8.41 -8.61 -3.76
N VAL A 20 8.28 -9.12 -2.53
CA VAL A 20 8.45 -8.28 -1.36
C VAL A 20 9.92 -7.90 -1.25
N PHE A 21 10.20 -6.62 -1.00
CA PHE A 21 11.54 -6.07 -1.13
C PHE A 21 12.45 -6.44 0.04
N ASN A 22 13.71 -6.78 -0.27
CA ASN A 22 14.71 -7.08 0.75
C ASN A 22 15.19 -5.85 1.53
N ASP A 23 15.03 -4.66 0.96
CA ASP A 23 15.43 -3.39 1.58
C ASP A 23 14.44 -2.90 2.66
N THR A 24 13.29 -3.57 2.76
CA THR A 24 12.29 -3.32 3.82
C THR A 24 12.04 -4.61 4.62
N PRO A 25 13.06 -5.11 5.34
CA PRO A 25 13.03 -6.45 5.92
C PRO A 25 11.95 -6.63 7.00
N LEU A 26 11.63 -5.60 7.77
CA LEU A 26 10.60 -5.68 8.82
C LEU A 26 9.21 -5.88 8.18
N HIS A 27 8.87 -5.08 7.17
CA HIS A 27 7.60 -5.20 6.44
C HIS A 27 7.54 -6.50 5.65
N ARG A 28 8.62 -6.87 4.95
CA ARG A 28 8.73 -8.12 4.22
C ARG A 28 8.47 -9.32 5.13
N ASP A 29 9.20 -9.43 6.23
CA ASP A 29 9.13 -10.59 7.11
C ASP A 29 7.79 -10.68 7.82
N ASN A 30 7.22 -9.54 8.24
CA ASN A 30 5.89 -9.47 8.81
C ASN A 30 4.80 -9.89 7.81
N PHE A 31 4.86 -9.40 6.56
CA PHE A 31 3.89 -9.78 5.54
C PHE A 31 3.96 -11.28 5.21
N ILE A 32 5.16 -11.82 5.04
CA ILE A 32 5.38 -13.25 4.82
C ILE A 32 4.86 -14.08 6.00
N LYS A 33 5.08 -13.63 7.23
CA LYS A 33 4.55 -14.28 8.44
C LYS A 33 3.01 -14.33 8.40
N ASN A 34 2.36 -13.19 8.15
CA ASN A 34 0.91 -13.12 8.08
C ASN A 34 0.33 -14.04 6.99
N VAL A 35 1.00 -14.11 5.82
CA VAL A 35 0.61 -15.04 4.74
C VAL A 35 0.75 -16.50 5.19
N LYS A 36 1.89 -16.89 5.80
CA LYS A 36 2.12 -18.25 6.28
C LYS A 36 1.18 -18.67 7.41
N GLU A 37 0.75 -17.73 8.22
CA GLU A 37 -0.21 -17.94 9.30
C GLU A 37 -1.67 -17.86 8.83
N HIS A 38 -1.91 -17.75 7.52
CA HIS A 38 -3.26 -17.68 6.91
C HIS A 38 -4.12 -16.52 7.43
N ARG A 39 -3.48 -15.42 7.90
CA ARG A 39 -4.20 -14.27 8.46
C ARG A 39 -5.00 -13.49 7.43
N TYR A 40 -4.58 -13.54 6.17
CA TYR A 40 -5.25 -12.84 5.07
C TYR A 40 -6.37 -13.66 4.41
N ASP A 41 -6.50 -14.96 4.77
CA ASP A 41 -7.48 -15.83 4.17
C ASP A 41 -8.91 -15.40 4.53
N GLY A 42 -9.72 -15.14 3.51
CA GLY A 42 -11.10 -14.70 3.69
C GLY A 42 -11.30 -13.23 4.02
N LEU A 43 -10.21 -12.43 4.12
CA LEU A 43 -10.32 -10.98 4.31
C LEU A 43 -10.79 -10.28 3.02
N LEU A 44 -11.43 -9.13 3.20
CA LEU A 44 -11.92 -8.30 2.10
C LEU A 44 -10.95 -7.16 1.77
N PHE A 45 -10.96 -6.72 0.52
CA PHE A 45 -10.55 -5.35 0.21
C PHE A 45 -11.68 -4.42 0.65
N HIS A 46 -11.58 -3.93 1.87
CA HIS A 46 -12.64 -3.18 2.54
C HIS A 46 -12.72 -1.70 2.10
N ARG A 47 -11.68 -1.20 1.43
CA ARG A 47 -11.63 0.18 0.96
C ARG A 47 -11.06 0.25 -0.44
N VAL A 48 -11.88 0.71 -1.39
CA VAL A 48 -11.51 0.84 -2.81
C VAL A 48 -11.79 2.26 -3.27
N ILE A 49 -10.77 3.00 -3.62
CA ILE A 49 -10.90 4.37 -4.10
C ILE A 49 -10.35 4.46 -5.53
N LYS A 50 -11.22 4.86 -6.45
CA LYS A 50 -10.86 5.04 -7.87
C LYS A 50 -9.70 6.01 -8.01
N GLN A 51 -8.74 5.68 -8.87
CA GLN A 51 -7.56 6.50 -9.13
C GLN A 51 -6.68 6.78 -7.90
N PHE A 52 -6.78 5.92 -6.89
CA PHE A 52 -5.98 6.01 -5.69
C PHE A 52 -5.42 4.65 -5.29
N MET A 53 -6.20 3.78 -4.63
CA MET A 53 -5.71 2.49 -4.14
C MET A 53 -6.85 1.50 -3.84
N ILE A 54 -6.47 0.25 -3.64
CA ILE A 54 -7.31 -0.77 -2.99
C ILE A 54 -6.62 -1.19 -1.70
N GLN A 55 -7.36 -1.22 -0.59
CA GLN A 55 -6.84 -1.51 0.75
C GLN A 55 -7.50 -2.76 1.33
N GLY A 56 -6.68 -3.62 1.90
CA GLY A 56 -7.09 -4.84 2.58
C GLY A 56 -6.31 -5.05 3.88
N GLY A 57 -6.47 -6.24 4.48
CA GLY A 57 -5.73 -6.61 5.68
C GLY A 57 -6.42 -6.25 6.99
N ASP A 58 -7.64 -5.69 6.96
CA ASP A 58 -8.44 -5.55 8.18
C ASP A 58 -8.90 -6.92 8.67
N ILE A 59 -8.40 -7.35 9.83
CA ILE A 59 -8.70 -8.66 10.42
C ILE A 59 -10.18 -8.84 10.79
N ASN A 60 -10.92 -7.75 10.96
CA ASN A 60 -12.36 -7.75 11.23
C ASN A 60 -13.20 -7.92 9.96
N SER A 61 -12.56 -7.91 8.79
CA SER A 61 -13.26 -8.02 7.51
C SER A 61 -13.64 -9.46 7.14
N LYS A 62 -13.13 -10.45 7.86
CA LYS A 62 -13.47 -11.86 7.63
C LYS A 62 -14.94 -12.11 7.97
N ASP A 63 -15.68 -12.64 6.99
CA ASP A 63 -17.10 -12.93 7.11
C ASP A 63 -17.95 -11.73 7.56
N ALA A 64 -17.45 -10.50 7.37
CA ALA A 64 -18.13 -9.29 7.79
C ALA A 64 -19.43 -9.06 7.01
N PRO A 65 -20.52 -8.62 7.68
CA PRO A 65 -21.74 -8.23 7.01
C PRO A 65 -21.53 -6.99 6.13
N LEU A 66 -22.43 -6.78 5.17
CA LEU A 66 -22.30 -5.69 4.17
C LEU A 66 -22.32 -4.27 4.77
N ASP A 67 -22.90 -4.13 5.95
CA ASP A 67 -23.01 -2.86 6.68
C ASP A 67 -21.95 -2.71 7.79
N ALA A 68 -21.00 -3.62 7.88
CA ALA A 68 -19.93 -3.55 8.87
C ALA A 68 -19.05 -2.30 8.65
N HIS A 69 -18.73 -1.62 9.76
CA HIS A 69 -17.68 -0.62 9.76
C HIS A 69 -16.33 -1.32 9.78
N LEU A 70 -15.52 -1.10 8.74
CA LEU A 70 -14.21 -1.73 8.56
C LEU A 70 -13.13 -0.65 8.43
N GLY A 71 -11.88 -1.06 8.70
CA GLY A 71 -10.71 -0.19 8.64
C GLY A 71 -9.95 -0.08 9.95
N ASP A 72 -10.56 -0.49 11.07
CA ASP A 72 -9.96 -0.39 12.41
C ASP A 72 -9.32 -1.70 12.90
N GLY A 73 -9.53 -2.81 12.18
CA GLY A 73 -9.02 -4.12 12.58
C GLY A 73 -7.52 -4.26 12.32
N ASP A 74 -6.76 -4.49 13.39
CA ASP A 74 -5.31 -4.71 13.35
C ASP A 74 -4.87 -5.64 14.48
N LEU A 75 -3.59 -6.00 14.51
CA LEU A 75 -2.95 -6.66 15.65
C LEU A 75 -2.45 -5.62 16.65
N ASP A 76 -1.98 -6.10 17.81
CA ASP A 76 -1.54 -5.29 18.95
C ASP A 76 -0.10 -4.71 18.84
N TYR A 77 0.45 -4.66 17.63
CA TYR A 77 1.76 -4.09 17.36
C TYR A 77 1.79 -3.29 16.06
N THR A 78 2.77 -2.42 15.92
CA THR A 78 3.06 -1.68 14.71
C THR A 78 4.45 -2.00 14.19
N ILE A 79 4.73 -1.66 12.93
CA ILE A 79 6.03 -1.87 12.31
C ILE A 79 6.67 -0.50 12.08
N PRO A 80 7.91 -0.27 12.58
CA PRO A 80 8.63 0.96 12.31
C PRO A 80 8.72 1.25 10.81
N ALA A 81 8.59 2.51 10.42
CA ALA A 81 8.66 2.92 9.03
C ALA A 81 10.01 2.53 8.38
N GLU A 82 9.96 2.04 7.15
CA GLU A 82 11.13 1.70 6.34
C GLU A 82 11.04 2.43 4.98
N PHE A 83 11.28 3.74 5.00
CA PHE A 83 11.24 4.55 3.78
C PHE A 83 12.54 4.39 2.98
N VAL A 84 12.46 3.78 1.81
CA VAL A 84 13.58 3.59 0.88
C VAL A 84 13.39 4.49 -0.34
N TYR A 85 12.96 5.72 -0.09
CA TYR A 85 12.78 6.75 -1.10
C TYR A 85 14.14 7.39 -1.46
N PRO A 86 14.41 7.72 -2.72
CA PRO A 86 13.54 7.66 -3.90
C PRO A 86 13.54 6.32 -4.65
N LYS A 87 14.24 5.30 -4.18
CA LYS A 87 14.35 4.00 -4.86
C LYS A 87 12.97 3.34 -5.03
N TYR A 88 12.17 3.32 -3.96
CA TYR A 88 10.79 2.84 -3.98
C TYR A 88 9.83 4.01 -3.79
N PHE A 89 8.89 4.12 -4.69
CA PHE A 89 7.90 5.19 -4.73
C PHE A 89 6.56 4.66 -5.21
N HIS A 90 5.48 5.43 -5.01
CA HIS A 90 4.10 4.96 -5.17
C HIS A 90 3.63 4.94 -6.63
N LYS A 91 4.36 4.28 -7.54
CA LYS A 91 3.83 3.99 -8.88
C LYS A 91 2.72 2.95 -8.82
N ARG A 92 1.95 2.82 -9.90
CA ARG A 92 0.90 1.80 -10.02
C ARG A 92 1.46 0.40 -9.77
N GLY A 93 0.72 -0.42 -9.02
CA GLY A 93 1.07 -1.80 -8.69
C GLY A 93 1.84 -1.96 -7.38
N MET A 94 2.43 -0.91 -6.83
CA MET A 94 3.20 -1.01 -5.60
C MET A 94 2.35 -1.45 -4.40
N LEU A 95 2.91 -2.36 -3.62
CA LEU A 95 2.38 -2.87 -2.35
C LEU A 95 2.94 -2.02 -1.21
N CYS A 96 2.05 -1.38 -0.45
CA CYS A 96 2.40 -0.39 0.55
C CYS A 96 1.69 -0.69 1.87
N ALA A 97 2.32 -0.31 2.98
CA ALA A 97 1.74 -0.48 4.31
C ALA A 97 0.79 0.67 4.65
N ALA A 98 -0.41 0.33 5.14
CA ALA A 98 -1.32 1.32 5.71
C ALA A 98 -0.84 1.75 7.10
N ARG A 99 -1.29 2.90 7.57
CA ARG A 99 -1.02 3.45 8.90
C ARG A 99 -2.06 4.49 9.32
N THR A 100 -2.11 4.77 10.61
CA THR A 100 -2.92 5.87 11.15
C THR A 100 -2.33 7.25 10.77
N PRO A 101 -3.13 8.34 10.83
CA PRO A 101 -2.70 9.70 10.53
C PRO A 101 -1.54 10.20 11.42
N ASP A 102 -0.81 11.20 10.92
CA ASP A 102 0.37 11.76 11.59
C ASP A 102 0.06 12.35 12.99
N GLU A 103 -1.15 12.83 13.21
CA GLU A 103 -1.62 13.38 14.48
C GLU A 103 -1.62 12.35 15.60
N GLU A 104 -1.91 11.09 15.27
CA GLU A 104 -1.93 9.96 16.22
C GLU A 104 -0.64 9.13 16.16
N ASN A 105 0.10 9.25 15.07
CA ASN A 105 1.25 8.42 14.75
C ASN A 105 2.38 9.24 14.10
N PRO A 106 3.01 10.13 14.86
CA PRO A 106 4.08 11.00 14.34
C PRO A 106 5.31 10.22 13.85
N GLU A 107 5.52 9.00 14.34
CA GLU A 107 6.62 8.12 13.91
C GLU A 107 6.32 7.41 12.58
N LYS A 108 5.09 7.56 12.06
CA LYS A 108 4.65 6.95 10.80
C LYS A 108 4.80 5.42 10.77
N ALA A 109 4.67 4.79 11.94
CA ALA A 109 4.72 3.33 12.06
C ALA A 109 3.53 2.71 11.31
N SER A 110 3.77 1.58 10.67
CA SER A 110 2.79 0.89 9.84
C SER A 110 1.90 -0.05 10.65
N SER A 111 0.69 -0.27 10.15
CA SER A 111 -0.20 -1.35 10.59
C SER A 111 0.50 -2.70 10.50
N ALA A 112 0.20 -3.60 11.43
CA ALA A 112 0.71 -4.97 11.42
C ALA A 112 0.10 -5.83 10.31
N THR A 113 -1.13 -5.52 9.85
CA THR A 113 -1.85 -6.33 8.85
C THR A 113 -2.37 -5.55 7.67
N GLN A 114 -2.74 -4.28 7.83
CA GLN A 114 -3.37 -3.53 6.75
C GLN A 114 -2.35 -3.01 5.72
N PHE A 115 -2.67 -3.20 4.47
CA PHE A 115 -1.86 -2.80 3.32
C PHE A 115 -2.75 -2.23 2.21
N TYR A 116 -2.15 -1.56 1.26
CA TYR A 116 -2.84 -1.13 0.05
C TYR A 116 -1.98 -1.37 -1.18
N ILE A 117 -2.67 -1.53 -2.31
CA ILE A 117 -2.06 -1.62 -3.64
C ILE A 117 -2.40 -0.35 -4.40
N VAL A 118 -1.38 0.31 -4.90
CA VAL A 118 -1.55 1.57 -5.64
C VAL A 118 -2.22 1.32 -6.98
N THR A 119 -3.35 1.94 -7.22
CA THR A 119 -3.98 2.01 -8.54
C THR A 119 -3.69 3.34 -9.24
N GLY A 120 -3.70 4.44 -8.48
CA GLY A 120 -3.30 5.77 -8.90
C GLY A 120 -4.01 6.33 -10.14
N LYS A 121 -3.56 7.48 -10.59
CA LYS A 121 -3.90 8.08 -11.89
C LYS A 121 -2.63 8.37 -12.68
N PHE A 122 -2.77 8.59 -13.97
CA PHE A 122 -1.69 9.13 -14.80
C PHE A 122 -1.54 10.63 -14.55
N PHE A 123 -0.31 11.11 -14.60
CA PHE A 123 0.02 12.52 -14.44
C PHE A 123 0.61 13.07 -15.73
N THR A 124 0.34 14.34 -16.00
CA THR A 124 1.08 15.10 -17.00
C THR A 124 2.35 15.69 -16.37
N GLU A 125 3.34 16.01 -17.18
CA GLU A 125 4.55 16.69 -16.69
C GLU A 125 4.21 18.00 -15.96
N MET A 126 3.25 18.77 -16.50
CA MET A 126 2.77 20.01 -15.91
C MET A 126 2.18 19.81 -14.51
N GLU A 127 1.44 18.73 -14.27
CA GLU A 127 0.88 18.39 -12.95
C GLU A 127 2.00 18.05 -11.96
N LEU A 128 3.01 17.28 -12.38
CA LEU A 128 4.17 16.95 -11.54
C LEU A 128 5.00 18.18 -11.20
N ASP A 129 5.26 19.05 -12.18
CA ASP A 129 5.97 20.32 -11.97
C ASP A 129 5.19 21.26 -11.04
N LYS A 130 3.86 21.25 -11.11
CA LYS A 130 3.01 21.98 -10.19
C LYS A 130 3.14 21.43 -8.76
N MET A 131 3.17 20.13 -8.58
CA MET A 131 3.38 19.50 -7.27
C MET A 131 4.76 19.88 -6.69
N THR A 132 5.80 19.92 -7.52
CA THR A 132 7.13 20.39 -7.11
C THR A 132 7.07 21.85 -6.59
N LYS A 133 6.40 22.73 -7.31
CA LYS A 133 6.30 24.15 -6.94
C LYS A 133 5.45 24.39 -5.69
N GLU A 134 4.33 23.69 -5.56
CA GLU A 134 3.36 23.93 -4.48
C GLU A 134 3.67 23.15 -3.20
N LYS A 135 4.23 21.96 -3.31
CA LYS A 135 4.45 21.04 -2.20
C LYS A 135 5.91 20.72 -1.91
N GLY A 136 6.83 21.22 -2.74
CA GLY A 136 8.26 20.95 -2.59
C GLY A 136 8.66 19.48 -2.87
N ILE A 137 7.80 18.72 -3.57
CA ILE A 137 8.10 17.33 -3.92
C ILE A 137 9.04 17.34 -5.14
N GLU A 138 10.25 16.88 -4.96
CA GLU A 138 11.20 16.72 -6.08
C GLU A 138 11.06 15.32 -6.67
N PHE A 139 10.96 15.26 -8.00
CA PHE A 139 10.88 14.01 -8.75
C PHE A 139 12.15 13.76 -9.53
N THR A 140 12.68 12.55 -9.47
CA THR A 140 13.70 12.09 -10.40
C THR A 140 13.11 11.95 -11.81
N PRO A 141 13.92 11.96 -12.88
CA PRO A 141 13.42 11.69 -14.24
C PRO A 141 12.67 10.36 -14.35
N GLU A 142 13.18 9.32 -13.68
CA GLU A 142 12.54 7.99 -13.62
C GLU A 142 11.16 8.03 -12.96
N GLN A 143 11.02 8.76 -11.85
CA GLN A 143 9.73 8.92 -11.18
C GLN A 143 8.73 9.68 -12.06
N LYS A 144 9.15 10.75 -12.73
CA LYS A 144 8.30 11.49 -13.67
C LYS A 144 7.80 10.57 -14.79
N GLU A 145 8.71 9.81 -15.40
CA GLU A 145 8.36 8.86 -16.46
C GLU A 145 7.36 7.82 -15.97
N ALA A 146 7.59 7.19 -14.83
CA ALA A 146 6.69 6.19 -14.26
C ALA A 146 5.31 6.79 -13.96
N TYR A 147 5.22 7.96 -13.32
CA TYR A 147 3.93 8.59 -13.05
C TYR A 147 3.17 9.03 -14.29
N MET A 148 3.87 9.35 -15.37
CA MET A 148 3.26 9.71 -16.66
C MET A 148 2.80 8.47 -17.44
N LEU A 149 3.55 7.37 -17.43
CA LEU A 149 3.29 6.18 -18.25
C LEU A 149 2.51 5.09 -17.53
N GLU A 150 2.74 4.90 -16.24
CA GLU A 150 2.11 3.86 -15.43
C GLU A 150 1.05 4.44 -14.47
N GLY A 151 1.26 5.66 -14.01
CA GLY A 151 0.44 6.32 -13.00
C GLY A 151 0.90 6.00 -11.57
N GLY A 152 0.20 6.55 -10.59
CA GLY A 152 0.51 6.32 -9.20
C GLY A 152 -0.08 7.36 -8.25
N THR A 153 0.52 7.48 -7.06
CA THR A 153 0.09 8.39 -5.99
C THR A 153 1.28 9.15 -5.37
N PRO A 154 1.90 10.07 -6.13
CA PRO A 154 3.15 10.73 -5.73
C PRO A 154 3.06 11.52 -4.42
N HIS A 155 1.87 11.91 -3.98
CA HIS A 155 1.66 12.61 -2.72
C HIS A 155 1.92 11.76 -1.46
N LEU A 156 2.07 10.43 -1.62
CA LEU A 156 2.39 9.50 -0.53
C LEU A 156 3.90 9.21 -0.42
N ASP A 157 4.68 9.60 -1.40
CA ASP A 157 6.12 9.32 -1.45
C ASP A 157 6.85 9.83 -0.21
N GLY A 158 7.73 8.98 0.36
CA GLY A 158 8.48 9.29 1.56
C GLY A 158 7.67 9.35 2.86
N ASN A 159 6.35 9.06 2.82
CA ASN A 159 5.45 9.12 3.98
C ASN A 159 4.78 7.79 4.31
N TYR A 160 4.86 6.81 3.43
CA TYR A 160 4.35 5.45 3.61
C TYR A 160 5.39 4.46 3.12
N THR A 161 5.50 3.31 3.80
CA THR A 161 6.46 2.28 3.40
C THR A 161 5.94 1.52 2.19
N VAL A 162 6.73 1.54 1.12
CA VAL A 162 6.56 0.69 -0.08
C VAL A 162 7.43 -0.54 0.11
N PHE A 163 6.84 -1.72 0.17
CA PHE A 163 7.58 -2.94 0.50
C PHE A 163 7.43 -4.09 -0.50
N GLY A 164 6.75 -3.86 -1.62
CA GLY A 164 6.59 -4.84 -2.69
C GLY A 164 5.99 -4.25 -3.96
N GLU A 165 5.92 -5.09 -4.99
CA GLU A 165 5.34 -4.77 -6.31
C GLU A 165 4.52 -5.94 -6.87
#